data_ec208752ef4a300d4c6f535057fcdf75
#
_entry.id   ec208752ef4a300d4c6f535057fcdf75
#
_cell.length_a   1.000
_cell.length_b   1.000
_cell.length_c   1.000
_cell.angle_alpha   90.00
_cell.angle_beta   90.00
_cell.angle_gamma   90.00
#
_symmetry.space_group_name_H-M   'P 1'
#
loop_
_entity.id
_entity.type
_entity.pdbx_description
1 polymer ?
#
loop_
_entity_poly.entity_id
_entity_poly.type
_entity_poly.pdbx_seq_one_letter_code
_entity_poly.pdbx_strand_id
1 'polypeptide(L)'
;MNDRPLTQTESLATLRELIEDIEIASLVTMESDGTLRSRPMATQKLSREPELWFFTNDYAAMVDNVMLHPQVCVSYAAPDKSRYVSVSGTAELVQDPARIRELWTPLLKAWFPKGVDDPDLALLRVDI
;
A
#
# COMPACT_ATOMS: atom_id res chain seq x y z
N MET A 1 29.61 16.47 1.36
CA MET A 1 28.39 15.74 0.95
C MET A 1 28.77 14.50 0.18
N ASN A 2 28.16 13.38 0.51
CA ASN A 2 28.43 12.12 -0.18
C ASN A 2 27.49 12.00 -1.40
N ASP A 3 28.06 11.99 -2.59
CA ASP A 3 27.30 11.96 -3.84
C ASP A 3 27.04 10.54 -4.38
N ARG A 4 27.49 9.50 -3.65
CA ARG A 4 27.24 8.14 -4.10
C ARG A 4 25.73 7.81 -4.01
N PRO A 5 25.21 7.02 -4.96
CA PRO A 5 23.82 6.57 -4.86
C PRO A 5 23.64 5.68 -3.63
N LEU A 6 22.44 5.73 -3.05
CA LEU A 6 22.06 4.83 -1.94
C LEU A 6 21.93 3.40 -2.46
N THR A 7 22.32 2.44 -1.63
CA THR A 7 22.03 1.03 -1.91
C THR A 7 20.51 0.80 -1.76
N GLN A 8 20.03 -0.32 -2.27
CA GLN A 8 18.61 -0.70 -2.10
C GLN A 8 18.24 -0.80 -0.62
N THR A 9 19.10 -1.39 0.19
CA THR A 9 18.89 -1.51 1.65
C THR A 9 18.81 -0.14 2.32
N GLU A 10 19.71 0.77 1.97
CA GLU A 10 19.70 2.13 2.51
C GLU A 10 18.45 2.90 2.09
N SER A 11 18.02 2.76 0.84
CA SER A 11 16.81 3.39 0.33
C SER A 11 15.56 2.90 1.03
N LEU A 12 15.45 1.60 1.28
CA LEU A 12 14.32 1.01 2.01
C LEU A 12 14.29 1.47 3.47
N ALA A 13 15.46 1.57 4.11
CA ALA A 13 15.55 2.06 5.48
C ALA A 13 15.09 3.51 5.58
N THR A 14 15.50 4.35 4.63
CA THR A 14 15.07 5.74 4.55
C THR A 14 13.57 5.84 4.30
N LEU A 15 13.04 5.06 3.37
CA LEU A 15 11.60 5.03 3.09
C LEU A 15 10.81 4.63 4.34
N ARG A 16 11.27 3.60 5.06
CA ARG A 16 10.61 3.15 6.30
C ARG A 16 10.53 4.28 7.32
N GLU A 17 11.62 5.00 7.54
CA GLU A 17 11.65 6.14 8.48
C GLU A 17 10.68 7.25 8.07
N LEU A 18 10.54 7.48 6.76
CA LEU A 18 9.70 8.58 6.25
C LEU A 18 8.21 8.27 6.34
N ILE A 19 7.80 7.01 6.27
CA ILE A 19 6.38 6.64 6.18
C ILE A 19 5.83 5.93 7.41
N GLU A 20 6.65 5.50 8.36
CA GLU A 20 6.24 4.63 9.47
C GLU A 20 5.16 5.24 10.37
N ASP A 21 5.10 6.56 10.49
CA ASP A 21 4.13 7.27 11.31
C ASP A 21 2.94 7.83 10.52
N ILE A 22 2.84 7.51 9.23
CA ILE A 22 1.74 7.97 8.37
C ILE A 22 0.70 6.87 8.29
N GLU A 23 -0.50 7.14 8.83
CA GLU A 23 -1.55 6.12 8.97
C GLU A 23 -2.37 5.91 7.70
N ILE A 24 -2.50 6.94 6.86
CA ILE A 24 -3.29 6.88 5.63
C ILE A 24 -2.42 7.32 4.46
N ALA A 25 -2.38 6.47 3.44
CA ALA A 25 -1.75 6.78 2.16
C ALA A 25 -2.81 6.95 1.08
N SER A 26 -2.43 7.54 -0.03
CA SER A 26 -3.28 7.65 -1.21
C SER A 26 -2.76 6.70 -2.29
N LEU A 27 -3.59 5.75 -2.68
CA LEU A 27 -3.27 4.81 -3.77
C LEU A 27 -3.87 5.32 -5.06
N VAL A 28 -3.04 5.55 -6.06
CA VAL A 28 -3.45 6.00 -7.40
C VAL A 28 -3.41 4.81 -8.34
N THR A 29 -4.56 4.52 -8.96
CA THR A 29 -4.71 3.45 -9.94
C THR A 29 -5.26 4.00 -11.25
N MET A 30 -5.09 3.25 -12.33
CA MET A 30 -5.65 3.59 -13.63
C MET A 30 -6.96 2.87 -13.84
N GLU A 31 -8.01 3.62 -14.17
CA GLU A 31 -9.31 3.08 -14.55
C GLU A 31 -9.26 2.46 -15.95
N SER A 32 -10.30 1.71 -16.31
CA SER A 32 -10.36 1.04 -17.62
C SER A 32 -10.35 2.02 -18.80
N ASP A 33 -10.82 3.25 -18.60
CA ASP A 33 -10.83 4.32 -19.62
C ASP A 33 -9.53 5.12 -19.67
N GLY A 34 -8.53 4.76 -18.87
CA GLY A 34 -7.24 5.43 -18.81
C GLY A 34 -7.17 6.61 -17.84
N THR A 35 -8.27 6.96 -17.18
CA THR A 35 -8.23 8.00 -16.15
C THR A 35 -7.57 7.48 -14.87
N LEU A 36 -7.01 8.41 -14.08
CA LEU A 36 -6.37 8.08 -12.82
C LEU A 36 -7.30 8.40 -11.67
N ARG A 37 -7.31 7.54 -10.66
CA ARG A 37 -8.13 7.72 -9.48
C ARG A 37 -7.30 7.45 -8.22
N SER A 38 -7.43 8.33 -7.22
CA SER A 38 -6.78 8.13 -5.93
C SER A 38 -7.80 7.69 -4.88
N ARG A 39 -7.35 6.79 -3.98
CA ARG A 39 -8.16 6.28 -2.88
C ARG A 39 -7.36 6.28 -1.59
N PRO A 40 -7.97 6.64 -0.44
CA PRO A 40 -7.28 6.52 0.84
C PRO A 40 -7.14 5.06 1.24
N MET A 41 -5.98 4.68 1.73
CA MET A 41 -5.67 3.33 2.17
C MET A 41 -5.01 3.38 3.55
N ALA A 42 -5.47 2.53 4.46
CA ALA A 42 -4.81 2.35 5.75
C ALA A 42 -3.45 1.70 5.53
N THR A 43 -2.41 2.31 6.08
CA THR A 43 -1.05 1.84 5.88
C THR A 43 -0.69 0.70 6.82
N GLN A 44 0.24 -0.14 6.39
CA GLN A 44 0.86 -1.17 7.20
C GLN A 44 2.34 -0.84 7.38
N LYS A 45 2.98 -1.44 8.39
CA LYS A 45 4.41 -1.29 8.56
C LYS A 45 5.15 -1.85 7.35
N LEU A 46 6.13 -1.09 6.85
CA LEU A 46 7.01 -1.57 5.80
C LEU A 46 7.87 -2.71 6.35
N SER A 47 7.86 -3.85 5.67
CA SER A 47 8.72 -4.99 6.00
C SER A 47 10.15 -4.76 5.48
N ARG A 48 11.02 -5.76 5.63
CA ARG A 48 12.37 -5.70 5.05
C ARG A 48 12.38 -5.82 3.54
N GLU A 49 11.31 -6.39 2.99
CA GLU A 49 11.15 -6.55 1.55
C GLU A 49 10.66 -5.25 0.91
N PRO A 50 10.98 -5.00 -0.36
CA PRO A 50 10.52 -3.79 -1.06
C PRO A 50 9.06 -3.91 -1.49
N GLU A 51 8.18 -4.08 -0.52
CA GLU A 51 6.76 -4.32 -0.71
C GLU A 51 5.94 -3.45 0.24
N LEU A 52 4.84 -2.90 -0.29
CA LEU A 52 3.82 -2.25 0.52
C LEU A 52 2.57 -3.14 0.52
N TRP A 53 1.91 -3.23 1.66
CA TRP A 53 0.72 -4.08 1.83
C TRP A 53 -0.47 -3.23 2.26
N PHE A 54 -1.62 -3.50 1.64
CA PHE A 54 -2.88 -2.85 1.98
C PHE A 54 -3.99 -3.89 2.03
N PHE A 55 -4.97 -3.67 2.93
CA PHE A 55 -6.18 -4.48 2.94
C PHE A 55 -7.19 -3.94 1.95
N THR A 56 -7.93 -4.83 1.31
CA THR A 56 -9.02 -4.50 0.39
C THR A 56 -10.05 -5.63 0.39
N ASN A 57 -11.15 -5.43 -0.35
CA ASN A 57 -12.11 -6.48 -0.65
C ASN A 57 -11.87 -6.96 -2.08
N ASP A 58 -11.98 -8.26 -2.31
CA ASP A 58 -11.71 -8.85 -3.63
C ASP A 58 -12.72 -8.41 -4.71
N TYR A 59 -13.89 -7.92 -4.31
CA TYR A 59 -14.93 -7.42 -5.22
C TYR A 59 -14.82 -5.91 -5.49
N ALA A 60 -13.86 -5.22 -4.91
CA ALA A 60 -13.71 -3.78 -5.12
C ALA A 60 -13.38 -3.48 -6.59
N ALA A 61 -13.96 -2.42 -7.15
CA ALA A 61 -13.68 -2.01 -8.52
C ALA A 61 -12.19 -1.74 -8.76
N MET A 62 -11.48 -1.26 -7.75
CA MET A 62 -10.05 -1.03 -7.80
C MET A 62 -9.26 -2.31 -8.11
N VAL A 63 -9.75 -3.48 -7.64
CA VAL A 63 -9.10 -4.77 -7.89
C VAL A 63 -9.10 -5.09 -9.39
N ASP A 64 -10.24 -4.90 -10.06
CA ASP A 64 -10.34 -5.13 -11.50
C ASP A 64 -9.41 -4.19 -12.27
N ASN A 65 -9.34 -2.93 -11.87
CA ASN A 65 -8.45 -1.94 -12.48
C ASN A 65 -6.98 -2.33 -12.32
N VAL A 66 -6.58 -2.80 -11.15
CA VAL A 66 -5.22 -3.23 -10.86
C VAL A 66 -4.85 -4.49 -11.66
N MET A 67 -5.78 -5.42 -11.83
CA MET A 67 -5.54 -6.62 -12.64
C MET A 67 -5.30 -6.26 -14.11
N LEU A 68 -5.99 -5.25 -14.61
CA LEU A 68 -5.84 -4.79 -16.00
C LEU A 68 -4.63 -3.87 -16.16
N HIS A 69 -4.40 -2.96 -15.20
CA HIS A 69 -3.32 -1.98 -15.19
C HIS A 69 -2.59 -2.03 -13.84
N PRO A 70 -1.57 -2.89 -13.70
CA PRO A 70 -0.94 -3.13 -12.39
C PRO A 70 -0.02 -2.01 -11.90
N GLN A 71 0.36 -1.06 -12.76
CA GLN A 71 1.20 0.06 -12.34
C GLN A 71 0.40 1.02 -11.46
N VAL A 72 0.93 1.30 -10.27
CA VAL A 72 0.29 2.16 -9.28
C VAL A 72 1.27 3.16 -8.71
N CYS A 73 0.73 4.19 -8.06
CA CYS A 73 1.51 5.15 -7.29
C CYS A 73 0.90 5.26 -5.90
N VAL A 74 1.74 5.15 -4.87
CA VAL A 74 1.32 5.33 -3.48
C VAL A 74 1.95 6.61 -2.96
N SER A 75 1.10 7.51 -2.48
CA SER A 75 1.52 8.83 -2.00
C SER A 75 1.28 8.93 -0.49
N TYR A 76 2.31 9.37 0.23
CA TYR A 76 2.26 9.58 1.68
C TYR A 76 2.49 11.04 1.97
N ALA A 77 1.75 11.58 2.93
CA ALA A 77 1.91 12.97 3.31
C ALA A 77 1.84 13.16 4.83
N ALA A 78 2.79 13.90 5.36
CA ALA A 78 2.81 14.40 6.72
C ALA A 78 3.09 15.90 6.67
N PRO A 79 2.06 16.72 6.36
CA PRO A 79 2.24 18.16 6.11
C PRO A 79 2.82 18.93 7.30
N ASP A 80 2.50 18.52 8.52
CA ASP A 80 3.03 19.14 9.75
C ASP A 80 4.54 18.97 9.88
N LYS A 81 5.12 17.96 9.21
CA LYS A 81 6.55 17.70 9.18
C LYS A 81 7.17 18.06 7.82
N SER A 82 6.40 18.68 6.93
CA SER A 82 6.81 18.98 5.55
C SER A 82 7.34 17.77 4.83
N ARG A 83 6.70 16.61 5.05
CA ARG A 83 7.15 15.33 4.51
C ARG A 83 6.16 14.80 3.49
N TYR A 84 6.64 14.52 2.29
CA TYR A 84 5.84 14.01 1.18
C TYR A 84 6.63 12.93 0.47
N VAL A 85 6.03 11.75 0.28
CA VAL A 85 6.71 10.61 -0.33
C VAL A 85 5.83 10.02 -1.43
N SER A 86 6.40 9.78 -2.59
CA SER A 86 5.73 9.12 -3.71
C SER A 86 6.47 7.83 -4.04
N VAL A 87 5.73 6.72 -4.10
CA VAL A 87 6.27 5.40 -4.40
C VAL A 87 5.56 4.84 -5.61
N SER A 88 6.32 4.54 -6.66
CA SER A 88 5.78 3.85 -7.83
C SER A 88 6.04 2.35 -7.70
N GLY A 89 5.10 1.55 -8.13
CA GLY A 89 5.25 0.10 -8.04
C GLY A 89 4.23 -0.65 -8.88
N THR A 90 4.29 -1.97 -8.77
CA THR A 90 3.38 -2.88 -9.45
C THR A 90 2.53 -3.60 -8.41
N ALA A 91 1.22 -3.52 -8.56
CA ALA A 91 0.28 -4.07 -7.59
C ALA A 91 -0.23 -5.44 -8.01
N GLU A 92 -0.45 -6.30 -7.00
CA GLU A 92 -1.01 -7.63 -7.18
C GLU A 92 -1.97 -7.95 -6.04
N LEU A 93 -3.10 -8.56 -6.37
CA LEU A 93 -4.04 -9.05 -5.37
C LEU A 93 -3.51 -10.36 -4.77
N VAL A 94 -3.48 -10.43 -3.44
CA VAL A 94 -3.02 -11.61 -2.70
C VAL A 94 -4.14 -12.07 -1.77
N GLN A 95 -4.56 -13.32 -1.93
CA GLN A 95 -5.60 -13.94 -1.09
C GLN A 95 -4.97 -15.07 -0.28
N ASP A 96 -4.15 -14.70 0.70
CA ASP A 96 -3.45 -15.62 1.58
C ASP A 96 -3.97 -15.44 3.02
N PRO A 97 -4.78 -16.38 3.53
CA PRO A 97 -5.34 -16.26 4.88
C PRO A 97 -4.29 -16.13 5.98
N ALA A 98 -3.15 -16.79 5.84
CA ALA A 98 -2.09 -16.71 6.83
C ALA A 98 -1.47 -15.30 6.87
N ARG A 99 -1.22 -14.72 5.70
CA ARG A 99 -0.69 -13.36 5.61
C ARG A 99 -1.71 -12.33 6.09
N ILE A 100 -2.98 -12.52 5.78
CA ILE A 100 -4.07 -11.67 6.24
C ILE A 100 -4.08 -11.62 7.77
N ARG A 101 -4.02 -12.78 8.44
CA ARG A 101 -3.98 -12.85 9.90
C ARG A 101 -2.73 -12.23 10.49
N GLU A 102 -1.59 -12.41 9.85
CA GLU A 102 -0.32 -11.83 10.27
C GLU A 102 -0.34 -10.32 10.29
N LEU A 103 -0.95 -9.70 9.27
CA LEU A 103 -1.00 -8.25 9.12
C LEU A 103 -2.21 -7.60 9.80
N TRP A 104 -3.21 -8.37 10.18
CA TRP A 104 -4.44 -7.83 10.75
C TRP A 104 -4.19 -7.16 12.10
N THR A 105 -4.81 -5.97 12.27
CA THR A 105 -4.89 -5.29 13.57
C THR A 105 -6.34 -4.91 13.85
N PRO A 106 -6.74 -4.80 15.14
CA PRO A 106 -8.12 -4.42 15.48
C PRO A 106 -8.58 -3.07 14.92
N LEU A 107 -7.66 -2.15 14.67
CA LEU A 107 -7.96 -0.84 14.11
C LEU A 107 -8.55 -0.95 12.69
N LEU A 108 -8.21 -2.01 11.97
CA LEU A 108 -8.70 -2.26 10.61
C LEU A 108 -10.20 -2.57 10.58
N LYS A 109 -10.81 -2.91 11.72
CA LYS A 109 -12.24 -3.22 11.78
C LYS A 109 -13.11 -2.03 11.43
N ALA A 110 -12.62 -0.80 11.61
CA ALA A 110 -13.31 0.41 11.16
C ALA A 110 -13.47 0.46 9.64
N TRP A 111 -12.50 -0.11 8.91
CA TRP A 111 -12.50 -0.18 7.44
C TRP A 111 -13.18 -1.45 6.93
N PHE A 112 -13.03 -2.54 7.68
CA PHE A 112 -13.49 -3.88 7.31
C PHE A 112 -14.29 -4.48 8.49
N PRO A 113 -15.59 -4.12 8.62
CA PRO A 113 -16.40 -4.45 9.81
C PRO A 113 -16.58 -5.94 10.05
N LYS A 114 -16.52 -6.76 9.00
CA LYS A 114 -16.67 -8.22 9.13
C LYS A 114 -15.44 -8.90 9.70
N GLY A 115 -14.31 -8.17 9.78
CA GLY A 115 -13.09 -8.67 10.43
C GLY A 115 -12.28 -9.63 9.59
N VAL A 116 -11.32 -10.28 10.26
CA VAL A 116 -10.33 -11.16 9.63
C VAL A 116 -10.92 -12.43 9.01
N ASP A 117 -12.11 -12.81 9.43
CA ASP A 117 -12.78 -14.02 8.93
C ASP A 117 -13.68 -13.77 7.72
N ASP A 118 -13.75 -12.52 7.24
CA ASP A 118 -14.50 -12.18 6.04
C ASP A 118 -13.86 -12.87 4.83
N PRO A 119 -14.59 -13.75 4.10
CA PRO A 119 -14.02 -14.45 2.96
C PRO A 119 -13.67 -13.54 1.79
N ASP A 120 -14.23 -12.31 1.74
CA ASP A 120 -13.96 -11.34 0.69
C ASP A 120 -12.76 -10.45 1.01
N LEU A 121 -12.22 -10.54 2.23
CA LEU A 121 -11.04 -9.77 2.61
C LEU A 121 -9.81 -10.25 1.87
N ALA A 122 -9.06 -9.32 1.31
CA ALA A 122 -7.88 -9.61 0.52
C ALA A 122 -6.79 -8.60 0.81
N LEU A 123 -5.60 -8.88 0.30
CA LEU A 123 -4.46 -7.97 0.39
C LEU A 123 -4.09 -7.49 -0.99
N LEU A 124 -3.66 -6.24 -1.06
CA LEU A 124 -3.00 -5.68 -2.21
C LEU A 124 -1.52 -5.52 -1.86
N ARG A 125 -0.66 -6.19 -2.62
CA ARG A 125 0.79 -6.03 -2.49
C ARG A 125 1.27 -5.11 -3.58
N VAL A 126 2.05 -4.10 -3.21
CA VAL A 126 2.71 -3.21 -4.15
C VAL A 126 4.21 -3.50 -4.10
N ASP A 127 4.75 -4.04 -5.17
CA ASP A 127 6.18 -4.28 -5.32
C ASP A 127 6.83 -2.99 -5.84
N ILE A 128 7.76 -2.50 -5.05
CA ILE A 128 8.46 -1.23 -5.32
C ILE A 128 9.54 -1.42 -6.38
#